data_53111099da539ebfd2f59e9f5eb24862
#
_entry.id   53111099da539ebfd2f59e9f5eb24862
#
_cell.length_a   1.000
_cell.length_b   1.000
_cell.length_c   1.000
_cell.angle_alpha   90.00
_cell.angle_beta   90.00
_cell.angle_gamma   90.00
#
_symmetry.space_group_name_H-M   'P 1'
#
loop_
_entity.id
_entity.type
_entity.pdbx_description
1 polymer ?
#
loop_
_entity_poly.entity_id
_entity_poly.type
_entity_poly.pdbx_seq_one_letter_code
_entity_poly.pdbx_strand_id
1 'polypeptide(L)'
;MRHLMLAGLASLSLTGLGQAQDYFPAAGDAGWERREPASLGFDAGALRTAIDFAIAQETRAPEAWGEGIDARNLEVMVPLTWAYEPHSSPIGELRPRGAPAGIIIRHGYIVAEWGDLERVDMTFSVSKSFLSHVVGLAVDDGLIEDVAAPVSELVADPLFHTEHNTPITWDQMLRQTSGWSGTLWGKPDWADRPSRDNPASDLIAGPPVPGAAWEYNDVRVNALALAALHVWREPLAQVLDERIMTPIGSAGTWEWQGYKNSWVELEEGEELYWSVSGGGHWGGGMMLSVYDQARFGLLGLNRGNWDGRQLLSDAWYERSLTPTDVAPSYGYMNFFLNRPDVEGAAISVPSAPSGSFAYLGAGANMIYIDPEHDIVAVVRWIDSAQRNGFIERLMAAVAE
;
A
#
# COMPACT_ATOMS: atom_id res chain seq x y z
N MET A 1 68.98 27.39 7.26
CA MET A 1 68.25 27.24 6.04
C MET A 1 67.11 26.26 6.31
N ARG A 2 65.91 26.75 6.53
CA ARG A 2 64.70 25.90 6.74
C ARG A 2 63.75 26.21 5.58
N HIS A 3 63.51 25.22 4.73
CA HIS A 3 62.52 25.35 3.64
C HIS A 3 61.11 25.13 4.20
N LEU A 4 60.25 26.14 4.11
CA LEU A 4 58.80 26.00 4.26
C LEU A 4 58.23 25.44 2.94
N MET A 5 57.58 24.31 3.02
CA MET A 5 56.67 23.85 1.97
C MET A 5 55.28 24.37 2.28
N LEU A 6 54.74 25.20 1.39
CA LEU A 6 53.31 25.55 1.36
C LEU A 6 52.56 24.40 0.70
N ALA A 7 51.68 23.78 1.46
CA ALA A 7 50.68 22.87 0.92
C ALA A 7 49.43 23.69 0.52
N GLY A 8 49.17 23.75 -0.79
CA GLY A 8 47.96 24.35 -1.33
C GLY A 8 46.77 23.42 -1.10
N LEU A 9 45.79 23.86 -0.31
CA LEU A 9 44.46 23.23 -0.24
C LEU A 9 43.67 23.60 -1.51
N ALA A 10 43.46 22.61 -2.36
CA ALA A 10 42.48 22.72 -3.44
C ALA A 10 41.06 22.52 -2.85
N SER A 11 40.31 23.59 -2.79
CA SER A 11 38.86 23.56 -2.47
C SER A 11 38.12 22.93 -3.65
N LEU A 12 37.67 21.70 -3.53
CA LEU A 12 36.67 21.14 -4.43
C LEU A 12 35.35 21.84 -4.10
N SER A 13 34.91 22.73 -4.98
CA SER A 13 33.57 23.25 -5.02
C SER A 13 32.64 22.10 -5.45
N LEU A 14 31.91 21.48 -4.52
CA LEU A 14 30.74 20.70 -4.87
C LEU A 14 29.71 21.69 -5.47
N THR A 15 29.57 21.65 -6.79
CA THR A 15 28.42 22.23 -7.46
C THR A 15 27.20 21.44 -7.00
N GLY A 16 26.43 22.05 -6.09
CA GLY A 16 25.14 21.49 -5.67
C GLY A 16 24.27 21.30 -6.90
N LEU A 17 23.82 20.06 -7.12
CA LEU A 17 22.65 19.80 -7.92
C LEU A 17 21.55 20.64 -7.28
N GLY A 18 21.01 21.60 -8.03
CA GLY A 18 19.92 22.43 -7.57
C GLY A 18 18.78 21.50 -7.17
N GLN A 19 18.38 21.53 -5.90
CA GLN A 19 17.15 20.89 -5.47
C GLN A 19 16.04 21.49 -6.32
N ALA A 20 15.36 20.66 -7.10
CA ALA A 20 14.12 21.04 -7.72
C ALA A 20 13.22 21.56 -6.58
N GLN A 21 12.58 22.68 -6.80
CA GLN A 21 11.68 23.27 -5.81
C GLN A 21 10.50 22.30 -5.70
N ASP A 22 10.40 21.56 -4.60
CA ASP A 22 9.35 20.59 -4.36
C ASP A 22 8.00 21.32 -4.38
N TYR A 23 7.13 20.94 -5.31
CA TYR A 23 5.78 21.48 -5.40
C TYR A 23 4.83 20.51 -4.71
N PHE A 24 4.05 21.03 -3.77
CA PHE A 24 2.96 20.32 -3.12
C PHE A 24 1.62 20.96 -3.50
N PRO A 25 0.63 20.16 -3.93
CA PRO A 25 -0.66 20.69 -4.34
C PRO A 25 -1.41 21.28 -3.15
N ALA A 26 -2.13 22.37 -3.37
CA ALA A 26 -3.08 22.91 -2.40
C ALA A 26 -4.16 21.89 -2.05
N ALA A 27 -4.88 22.11 -0.94
CA ALA A 27 -5.99 21.25 -0.56
C ALA A 27 -7.10 21.20 -1.61
N GLY A 28 -7.71 20.04 -1.78
CA GLY A 28 -8.73 19.77 -2.79
C GLY A 28 -8.15 19.54 -4.19
N ASP A 29 -8.95 18.96 -5.07
CA ASP A 29 -8.47 18.41 -6.34
C ASP A 29 -8.35 19.47 -7.45
N ALA A 30 -9.20 20.50 -7.41
CA ALA A 30 -9.26 21.55 -8.45
C ALA A 30 -8.01 22.41 -8.54
N GLY A 31 -7.25 22.54 -7.45
CA GLY A 31 -6.06 23.38 -7.35
C GLY A 31 -4.73 22.72 -7.74
N TRP A 32 -4.74 21.44 -8.10
CA TRP A 32 -3.51 20.73 -8.45
C TRP A 32 -2.99 21.17 -9.81
N GLU A 33 -1.77 21.72 -9.84
CA GLU A 33 -1.20 22.26 -11.07
C GLU A 33 -0.83 21.17 -12.07
N ARG A 34 -1.11 21.46 -13.34
CA ARG A 34 -0.77 20.62 -14.49
C ARG A 34 0.38 21.22 -15.26
N ARG A 35 1.30 20.41 -15.76
CA ARG A 35 2.41 20.82 -16.60
C ARG A 35 2.47 19.97 -17.86
N GLU A 36 2.90 20.60 -18.95
CA GLU A 36 3.15 19.87 -20.19
C GLU A 36 4.23 18.82 -19.97
N PRO A 37 4.02 17.55 -20.37
CA PRO A 37 4.94 16.44 -20.13
C PRO A 37 6.38 16.73 -20.54
N ALA A 38 6.58 17.37 -21.70
CA ALA A 38 7.90 17.73 -22.21
C ALA A 38 8.64 18.74 -21.33
N SER A 39 7.93 19.61 -20.61
CA SER A 39 8.54 20.59 -19.69
C SER A 39 9.12 19.93 -18.43
N LEU A 40 8.68 18.72 -18.12
CA LEU A 40 9.13 17.92 -17.00
C LEU A 40 9.86 16.62 -17.43
N GLY A 41 10.46 16.62 -18.64
CA GLY A 41 11.33 15.55 -19.09
C GLY A 41 10.59 14.26 -19.47
N PHE A 42 9.39 14.36 -20.03
CA PHE A 42 8.72 13.23 -20.68
C PHE A 42 8.63 13.43 -22.20
N ASP A 43 8.80 12.35 -22.96
CA ASP A 43 8.28 12.29 -24.32
C ASP A 43 6.76 12.14 -24.28
N ALA A 44 6.05 13.14 -24.76
CA ALA A 44 4.59 13.18 -24.71
C ALA A 44 3.92 12.05 -25.52
N GLY A 45 4.55 11.61 -26.64
CA GLY A 45 4.04 10.53 -27.48
C GLY A 45 4.21 9.17 -26.82
N ALA A 46 5.37 8.91 -26.21
CA ALA A 46 5.63 7.71 -25.45
C ALA A 46 4.75 7.65 -24.19
N LEU A 47 4.58 8.76 -23.48
CA LEU A 47 3.68 8.85 -22.31
C LEU A 47 2.23 8.53 -22.69
N ARG A 48 1.77 9.05 -23.83
CA ARG A 48 0.45 8.72 -24.37
C ARG A 48 0.30 7.23 -24.67
N THR A 49 1.35 6.59 -25.18
CA THR A 49 1.36 5.13 -25.43
C THR A 49 1.21 4.33 -24.13
N ALA A 50 1.84 4.78 -23.01
CA ALA A 50 1.66 4.15 -21.72
C ALA A 50 0.21 4.26 -21.21
N ILE A 51 -0.41 5.43 -21.36
CA ILE A 51 -1.81 5.69 -20.98
C ILE A 51 -2.77 4.83 -21.79
N ASP A 52 -2.63 4.84 -23.12
CA ASP A 52 -3.48 4.07 -24.03
C ASP A 52 -3.37 2.57 -23.74
N PHE A 53 -2.15 2.10 -23.38
CA PHE A 53 -1.94 0.73 -22.91
C PHE A 53 -2.70 0.44 -21.60
N ALA A 54 -2.60 1.30 -20.60
CA ALA A 54 -3.32 1.11 -19.33
C ALA A 54 -4.84 1.04 -19.53
N ILE A 55 -5.40 1.87 -20.40
CA ILE A 55 -6.82 1.87 -20.76
C ILE A 55 -7.21 0.58 -21.48
N ALA A 56 -6.41 0.15 -22.46
CA ALA A 56 -6.69 -1.04 -23.29
C ALA A 56 -6.59 -2.35 -22.50
N GLN A 57 -5.78 -2.37 -21.43
CA GLN A 57 -5.57 -3.55 -20.57
C GLN A 57 -6.46 -3.54 -19.33
N GLU A 58 -7.69 -3.04 -19.43
CA GLU A 58 -8.66 -3.11 -18.34
C GLU A 58 -8.86 -4.56 -17.85
N THR A 59 -8.85 -4.76 -16.53
CA THR A 59 -9.19 -6.05 -15.89
C THR A 59 -10.57 -6.52 -16.36
N ARG A 60 -10.64 -7.75 -16.88
CA ARG A 60 -11.86 -8.38 -17.39
C ARG A 60 -12.22 -9.62 -16.58
N ALA A 61 -13.47 -10.04 -16.67
CA ALA A 61 -13.87 -11.34 -16.19
C ALA A 61 -13.18 -12.45 -17.02
N PRO A 62 -12.70 -13.53 -16.40
CA PRO A 62 -12.16 -14.67 -17.13
C PRO A 62 -13.18 -15.23 -18.12
N GLU A 63 -12.75 -15.54 -19.34
CA GLU A 63 -13.61 -16.13 -20.39
C GLU A 63 -14.29 -17.45 -19.95
N ALA A 64 -13.59 -18.21 -19.09
CA ALA A 64 -14.11 -19.45 -18.53
C ALA A 64 -15.40 -19.29 -17.72
N TRP A 65 -15.73 -18.08 -17.26
CA TRP A 65 -16.97 -17.81 -16.52
C TRP A 65 -18.18 -17.57 -17.41
N GLY A 66 -17.98 -17.52 -18.75
CA GLY A 66 -19.03 -17.30 -19.74
C GLY A 66 -19.20 -15.84 -20.12
N GLU A 67 -20.08 -15.61 -21.09
CA GLU A 67 -20.39 -14.27 -21.58
C GLU A 67 -21.32 -13.50 -20.64
N GLY A 68 -21.19 -12.18 -20.63
CA GLY A 68 -22.14 -11.27 -19.96
C GLY A 68 -21.81 -10.94 -18.51
N ILE A 69 -20.71 -11.42 -17.96
CA ILE A 69 -20.27 -11.01 -16.62
C ILE A 69 -19.63 -9.63 -16.70
N ASP A 70 -20.26 -8.64 -16.05
CA ASP A 70 -19.70 -7.31 -15.93
C ASP A 70 -18.54 -7.28 -14.91
N ALA A 71 -17.31 -7.15 -15.40
CA ALA A 71 -16.12 -7.05 -14.57
C ALA A 71 -16.09 -5.83 -13.64
N ARG A 72 -16.97 -4.86 -13.86
CA ARG A 72 -17.11 -3.68 -12.99
C ARG A 72 -18.06 -3.91 -11.82
N ASN A 73 -18.85 -4.97 -11.85
CA ASN A 73 -19.71 -5.36 -10.73
C ASN A 73 -18.90 -6.19 -9.72
N LEU A 74 -18.30 -5.51 -8.72
CA LEU A 74 -17.49 -6.19 -7.70
C LEU A 74 -18.31 -7.11 -6.78
N GLU A 75 -19.62 -6.86 -6.61
CA GLU A 75 -20.51 -7.76 -5.85
C GLU A 75 -20.63 -9.15 -6.49
N VAL A 76 -20.42 -9.24 -7.81
CA VAL A 76 -20.38 -10.49 -8.57
C VAL A 76 -18.94 -11.01 -8.73
N MET A 77 -18.02 -10.12 -9.10
CA MET A 77 -16.63 -10.50 -9.41
C MET A 77 -15.89 -11.06 -8.22
N VAL A 78 -16.00 -10.43 -7.05
CA VAL A 78 -15.24 -10.81 -5.85
C VAL A 78 -15.65 -12.21 -5.37
N PRO A 79 -16.95 -12.52 -5.15
CA PRO A 79 -17.36 -13.87 -4.79
C PRO A 79 -16.94 -14.95 -5.79
N LEU A 80 -17.00 -14.68 -7.09
CA LEU A 80 -16.59 -15.64 -8.12
C LEU A 80 -15.08 -15.88 -8.13
N THR A 81 -14.28 -14.81 -7.99
CA THR A 81 -12.82 -14.90 -7.99
C THR A 81 -12.29 -15.76 -6.83
N TRP A 82 -12.92 -15.64 -5.66
CA TRP A 82 -12.46 -16.26 -4.42
C TRP A 82 -13.32 -17.44 -3.98
N ALA A 83 -14.23 -17.93 -4.86
CA ALA A 83 -15.16 -19.02 -4.55
C ALA A 83 -14.48 -20.32 -4.14
N TYR A 84 -13.20 -20.52 -4.45
CA TYR A 84 -12.43 -21.68 -4.06
C TYR A 84 -12.00 -21.67 -2.58
N GLU A 85 -12.02 -20.51 -1.94
CA GLU A 85 -11.61 -20.37 -0.55
C GLU A 85 -12.73 -20.74 0.43
N PRO A 86 -12.45 -21.48 1.49
CA PRO A 86 -13.37 -21.61 2.61
C PRO A 86 -13.60 -20.22 3.26
N HIS A 87 -14.81 -19.98 3.74
CA HIS A 87 -15.17 -18.73 4.41
C HIS A 87 -14.96 -17.45 3.56
N SER A 88 -15.01 -17.53 2.24
CA SER A 88 -14.79 -16.40 1.33
C SER A 88 -15.97 -15.45 1.18
N SER A 89 -17.12 -15.76 1.77
CA SER A 89 -18.33 -14.92 1.64
C SER A 89 -18.06 -13.49 2.11
N PRO A 90 -18.41 -12.46 1.31
CA PRO A 90 -18.22 -11.07 1.69
C PRO A 90 -18.98 -10.70 2.97
N ILE A 91 -18.28 -10.07 3.91
CA ILE A 91 -18.82 -9.55 5.17
C ILE A 91 -18.65 -8.03 5.29
N GLY A 92 -17.92 -7.42 4.37
CA GLY A 92 -17.80 -5.98 4.19
C GLY A 92 -18.54 -5.50 2.95
N GLU A 93 -18.56 -4.19 2.76
CA GLU A 93 -19.20 -3.57 1.62
C GLU A 93 -18.39 -3.80 0.34
N LEU A 94 -19.11 -4.02 -0.76
CA LEU A 94 -18.60 -4.01 -2.14
C LEU A 94 -19.48 -3.07 -2.94
N ARG A 95 -18.88 -2.30 -3.85
CA ARG A 95 -19.60 -1.39 -4.76
C ARG A 95 -19.11 -1.63 -6.19
N PRO A 96 -19.96 -1.41 -7.21
CA PRO A 96 -19.52 -1.42 -8.59
C PRO A 96 -18.39 -0.40 -8.82
N ARG A 97 -17.32 -0.83 -9.51
CA ARG A 97 -16.18 0.02 -9.82
C ARG A 97 -16.35 0.84 -11.10
N GLY A 98 -15.54 1.88 -11.22
CA GLY A 98 -15.43 2.66 -12.45
C GLY A 98 -14.66 1.96 -13.58
N ALA A 99 -14.53 2.66 -14.70
CA ALA A 99 -13.63 2.35 -15.80
C ALA A 99 -12.16 2.58 -15.39
N PRO A 100 -11.17 2.17 -16.21
CA PRO A 100 -9.77 2.51 -15.98
C PRO A 100 -9.57 4.00 -15.78
N ALA A 101 -8.86 4.35 -14.72
CA ALA A 101 -8.51 5.72 -14.40
C ALA A 101 -7.09 5.79 -13.84
N GLY A 102 -6.45 6.93 -13.95
CA GLY A 102 -5.13 7.12 -13.38
C GLY A 102 -4.57 8.52 -13.58
N ILE A 103 -3.46 8.75 -12.92
CA ILE A 103 -2.73 10.01 -12.91
C ILE A 103 -1.24 9.74 -12.86
N ILE A 104 -0.45 10.55 -13.55
CA ILE A 104 1.01 10.54 -13.47
C ILE A 104 1.48 11.90 -13.03
N ILE A 105 2.32 11.89 -11.99
CA ILE A 105 2.88 13.08 -11.35
C ILE A 105 4.40 13.03 -11.48
N ARG A 106 5.01 14.17 -11.79
CA ARG A 106 6.46 14.36 -11.72
C ARG A 106 6.77 15.69 -11.06
N HIS A 107 7.72 15.70 -10.13
CA HIS A 107 8.08 16.90 -9.33
C HIS A 107 6.86 17.54 -8.65
N GLY A 108 5.90 16.74 -8.21
CA GLY A 108 4.65 17.18 -7.62
C GLY A 108 3.56 17.63 -8.60
N TYR A 109 3.87 17.89 -9.88
CA TYR A 109 2.93 18.37 -10.90
C TYR A 109 2.26 17.21 -11.63
N ILE A 110 0.99 17.37 -11.99
CA ILE A 110 0.29 16.44 -12.87
C ILE A 110 0.82 16.63 -14.30
N VAL A 111 1.33 15.52 -14.90
CA VAL A 111 1.79 15.48 -16.28
C VAL A 111 0.85 14.70 -17.20
N ALA A 112 0.04 13.83 -16.64
CA ALA A 112 -0.99 13.10 -17.39
C ALA A 112 -2.11 12.62 -16.46
N GLU A 113 -3.32 12.54 -17.02
CA GLU A 113 -4.50 12.01 -16.32
C GLU A 113 -5.46 11.36 -17.32
N TRP A 114 -6.22 10.35 -16.87
CA TRP A 114 -7.25 9.67 -17.69
C TRP A 114 -8.34 9.08 -16.81
N GLY A 115 -9.54 8.95 -17.38
CA GLY A 115 -10.70 8.40 -16.69
C GLY A 115 -11.34 9.37 -15.69
N ASP A 116 -12.12 8.83 -14.77
CA ASP A 116 -12.80 9.58 -13.72
C ASP A 116 -11.95 9.56 -12.45
N LEU A 117 -11.25 10.66 -12.19
CA LEU A 117 -10.29 10.77 -11.10
C LEU A 117 -10.94 11.07 -9.75
N GLU A 118 -12.13 11.69 -9.75
CA GLU A 118 -12.89 12.03 -8.54
C GLU A 118 -13.67 10.84 -7.99
N ARG A 119 -13.90 9.81 -8.83
CA ARG A 119 -14.66 8.65 -8.42
C ARG A 119 -14.02 7.93 -7.25
N VAL A 120 -14.79 7.79 -6.18
CA VAL A 120 -14.42 7.05 -4.98
C VAL A 120 -14.70 5.56 -5.21
N ASP A 121 -13.66 4.79 -5.42
CA ASP A 121 -13.72 3.34 -5.67
C ASP A 121 -12.91 2.56 -4.64
N MET A 122 -13.27 1.29 -4.46
CA MET A 122 -12.56 0.35 -3.58
C MET A 122 -11.12 0.14 -4.05
N THR A 123 -10.16 0.26 -3.12
CA THR A 123 -8.73 0.12 -3.41
C THR A 123 -8.15 -1.24 -3.04
N PHE A 124 -8.95 -2.09 -2.41
CA PHE A 124 -8.52 -3.38 -1.88
C PHE A 124 -7.27 -3.24 -1.00
N SER A 125 -6.24 -4.02 -1.27
CA SER A 125 -5.06 -4.13 -0.41
C SER A 125 -4.15 -2.90 -0.39
N VAL A 126 -4.40 -1.85 -1.18
CA VAL A 126 -3.78 -0.54 -0.96
C VAL A 126 -4.07 -0.04 0.47
N SER A 127 -5.22 -0.43 1.04
CA SER A 127 -5.58 -0.14 2.46
C SER A 127 -4.51 -0.58 3.47
N LYS A 128 -3.76 -1.64 3.17
CA LYS A 128 -2.68 -2.15 4.03
C LYS A 128 -1.56 -1.13 4.22
N SER A 129 -1.24 -0.38 3.16
CA SER A 129 -0.21 0.65 3.22
C SER A 129 -0.65 1.82 4.10
N PHE A 130 -1.92 2.19 4.05
CA PHE A 130 -2.48 3.18 4.98
C PHE A 130 -2.46 2.68 6.42
N LEU A 131 -2.80 1.40 6.66
CA LEU A 131 -2.67 0.79 7.99
C LEU A 131 -1.23 0.84 8.51
N SER A 132 -0.25 0.54 7.66
CA SER A 132 1.17 0.67 8.01
C SER A 132 1.50 2.10 8.47
N HIS A 133 0.98 3.12 7.79
CA HIS A 133 1.23 4.51 8.18
C HIS A 133 0.58 4.85 9.54
N VAL A 134 -0.63 4.35 9.81
CA VAL A 134 -1.28 4.52 11.13
C VAL A 134 -0.50 3.83 12.26
N VAL A 135 0.09 2.65 12.00
CA VAL A 135 1.01 2.01 12.96
C VAL A 135 2.30 2.84 13.11
N GLY A 136 2.82 3.41 12.01
CA GLY A 136 3.97 4.30 12.05
C GLY A 136 3.75 5.55 12.88
N LEU A 137 2.58 6.14 12.79
CA LEU A 137 2.19 7.26 13.66
C LEU A 137 2.16 6.85 15.14
N ALA A 138 1.71 5.63 15.47
CA ALA A 138 1.75 5.12 16.83
C ALA A 138 3.18 4.95 17.35
N VAL A 139 4.12 4.59 16.46
CA VAL A 139 5.56 4.55 16.82
C VAL A 139 6.10 5.95 17.02
N ASP A 140 5.80 6.89 16.15
CA ASP A 140 6.27 8.28 16.26
C ASP A 140 5.73 8.98 17.50
N ASP A 141 4.51 8.66 17.94
CA ASP A 141 3.90 9.17 19.17
C ASP A 141 4.37 8.43 20.44
N GLY A 142 5.18 7.37 20.30
CA GLY A 142 5.68 6.57 21.42
C GLY A 142 4.63 5.64 22.04
N LEU A 143 3.49 5.42 21.38
CA LEU A 143 2.49 4.43 21.79
C LEU A 143 3.00 3.00 21.56
N ILE A 144 3.87 2.81 20.57
CA ILE A 144 4.65 1.61 20.30
C ILE A 144 6.12 2.01 20.41
N GLU A 145 6.77 1.68 21.51
CA GLU A 145 8.17 2.07 21.74
C GLU A 145 9.15 1.32 20.86
N ASP A 146 8.90 0.05 20.59
CA ASP A 146 9.75 -0.82 19.75
C ASP A 146 8.90 -1.77 18.91
N VAL A 147 9.06 -1.70 17.60
CA VAL A 147 8.38 -2.63 16.67
C VAL A 147 8.90 -4.08 16.79
N ALA A 148 10.07 -4.30 17.39
CA ALA A 148 10.57 -5.64 17.71
C ALA A 148 9.97 -6.23 18.99
N ALA A 149 9.24 -5.44 19.78
CA ALA A 149 8.51 -5.95 20.94
C ALA A 149 7.28 -6.77 20.52
N PRO A 150 6.89 -7.78 21.31
CA PRO A 150 5.66 -8.53 21.10
C PRO A 150 4.40 -7.64 21.14
N VAL A 151 3.47 -7.89 20.21
CA VAL A 151 2.16 -7.21 20.18
C VAL A 151 1.39 -7.46 21.49
N SER A 152 1.52 -8.64 22.07
CA SER A 152 0.87 -9.04 23.32
C SER A 152 1.27 -8.21 24.54
N GLU A 153 2.37 -7.47 24.50
CA GLU A 153 2.77 -6.57 25.60
C GLU A 153 1.88 -5.33 25.71
N LEU A 154 1.29 -4.89 24.58
CA LEU A 154 0.44 -3.70 24.53
C LEU A 154 -1.05 -4.01 24.31
N VAL A 155 -1.37 -5.18 23.75
CA VAL A 155 -2.72 -5.55 23.36
C VAL A 155 -3.23 -6.67 24.26
N ALA A 156 -4.23 -6.39 25.08
CA ALA A 156 -4.77 -7.34 26.04
C ALA A 156 -5.75 -8.38 25.43
N ASP A 157 -6.13 -8.23 24.15
CA ASP A 157 -7.06 -9.15 23.48
C ASP A 157 -6.51 -10.60 23.49
N PRO A 158 -7.30 -11.59 23.94
CA PRO A 158 -6.89 -13.00 24.03
C PRO A 158 -6.33 -13.59 22.75
N LEU A 159 -6.71 -13.06 21.58
CA LEU A 159 -6.19 -13.47 20.26
C LEU A 159 -4.67 -13.30 20.11
N PHE A 160 -4.05 -12.44 20.93
CA PHE A 160 -2.60 -12.21 20.93
C PHE A 160 -1.87 -12.96 22.05
N HIS A 161 -2.60 -13.67 22.94
CA HIS A 161 -2.06 -14.33 24.14
C HIS A 161 -2.05 -15.86 24.07
N THR A 162 -2.27 -16.45 22.89
CA THR A 162 -2.04 -17.89 22.73
C THR A 162 -0.54 -18.22 22.81
N GLU A 163 -0.17 -19.46 23.13
CA GLU A 163 1.24 -19.88 23.16
C GLU A 163 1.98 -19.54 21.84
N HIS A 164 1.28 -19.67 20.71
CA HIS A 164 1.83 -19.39 19.39
C HIS A 164 1.93 -17.87 19.10
N ASN A 165 0.91 -17.09 19.47
CA ASN A 165 0.83 -15.67 19.09
C ASN A 165 1.58 -14.73 20.04
N THR A 166 1.78 -15.13 21.31
CA THR A 166 2.44 -14.29 22.33
C THR A 166 3.80 -13.70 21.87
N PRO A 167 4.70 -14.44 21.20
CA PRO A 167 5.99 -13.89 20.79
C PRO A 167 5.95 -13.05 19.49
N ILE A 168 4.80 -12.91 18.84
CA ILE A 168 4.68 -12.22 17.55
C ILE A 168 4.90 -10.72 17.73
N THR A 169 5.84 -10.14 16.95
CA THR A 169 6.19 -8.72 17.03
C THR A 169 5.42 -7.86 16.03
N TRP A 170 5.37 -6.56 16.27
CA TRP A 170 4.82 -5.58 15.33
C TRP A 170 5.54 -5.62 13.97
N ASP A 171 6.87 -5.74 13.96
CA ASP A 171 7.65 -5.88 12.72
C ASP A 171 7.21 -7.08 11.90
N GLN A 172 7.03 -8.24 12.54
CA GLN A 172 6.57 -9.45 11.86
C GLN A 172 5.15 -9.30 11.29
N MET A 173 4.24 -8.63 12.00
CA MET A 173 2.89 -8.36 11.47
C MET A 173 2.92 -7.40 10.28
N LEU A 174 3.70 -6.32 10.36
CA LEU A 174 3.86 -5.35 9.28
C LEU A 174 4.47 -5.97 8.01
N ARG A 175 5.40 -6.90 8.16
CA ARG A 175 6.06 -7.62 7.06
C ARG A 175 5.28 -8.82 6.55
N GLN A 176 4.17 -9.17 7.18
CA GLN A 176 3.43 -10.41 6.92
C GLN A 176 4.30 -11.68 7.07
N THR A 177 5.18 -11.67 8.05
CA THR A 177 5.97 -12.83 8.48
C THR A 177 5.55 -13.36 9.85
N SER A 178 4.44 -12.86 10.39
CA SER A 178 4.00 -13.16 11.76
C SER A 178 3.60 -14.63 11.98
N GLY A 179 3.06 -15.28 10.95
CA GLY A 179 2.41 -16.57 11.16
C GLY A 179 1.27 -16.53 12.20
N TRP A 180 0.72 -15.34 12.50
CA TRP A 180 -0.39 -15.22 13.47
C TRP A 180 -1.49 -16.22 13.13
N SER A 181 -1.99 -16.92 14.14
CA SER A 181 -2.98 -17.97 13.97
C SER A 181 -4.23 -17.70 14.81
N GLY A 182 -5.39 -17.81 14.14
CA GLY A 182 -6.66 -17.60 14.80
C GLY A 182 -7.82 -17.43 13.82
N THR A 183 -8.99 -17.17 14.39
CA THR A 183 -10.20 -16.83 13.63
C THR A 183 -10.59 -15.40 13.97
N LEU A 184 -10.65 -14.54 12.97
CA LEU A 184 -11.04 -13.15 13.14
C LEU A 184 -12.24 -12.85 12.24
N TRP A 185 -13.28 -12.25 12.81
CA TRP A 185 -14.53 -11.91 12.10
C TRP A 185 -15.18 -13.10 11.35
N GLY A 186 -15.02 -14.32 11.88
CA GLY A 186 -15.49 -15.55 11.26
C GLY A 186 -14.59 -16.09 10.16
N LYS A 187 -13.40 -15.55 9.97
CA LYS A 187 -12.37 -15.99 9.00
C LYS A 187 -11.17 -16.57 9.73
N PRO A 188 -10.87 -17.86 9.62
CA PRO A 188 -9.61 -18.41 10.11
C PRO A 188 -8.47 -18.02 9.17
N ASP A 189 -7.27 -17.81 9.73
CA ASP A 189 -6.09 -17.38 8.96
C ASP A 189 -5.70 -18.38 7.86
N TRP A 190 -5.78 -19.69 8.13
CA TRP A 190 -5.49 -20.74 7.15
C TRP A 190 -6.43 -20.74 5.93
N ALA A 191 -7.61 -20.13 6.03
CA ALA A 191 -8.58 -20.07 4.94
C ALA A 191 -8.35 -18.92 3.97
N ASP A 192 -7.36 -18.06 4.20
CA ASP A 192 -7.00 -17.01 3.27
C ASP A 192 -5.97 -17.53 2.25
N ARG A 193 -6.34 -17.54 0.98
CA ARG A 193 -5.51 -18.01 -0.15
C ARG A 193 -4.90 -19.41 0.05
N PRO A 194 -5.68 -20.41 0.51
CA PRO A 194 -5.17 -21.76 0.69
C PRO A 194 -4.79 -22.39 -0.65
N SER A 195 -4.08 -23.51 -0.59
CA SER A 195 -3.80 -24.32 -1.78
C SER A 195 -5.08 -24.62 -2.56
N ARG A 196 -5.10 -24.31 -3.86
CA ARG A 196 -6.27 -24.56 -4.73
C ARG A 196 -6.61 -26.04 -4.88
N ASP A 197 -5.58 -26.88 -4.86
CA ASP A 197 -5.73 -28.36 -5.04
C ASP A 197 -6.17 -29.04 -3.75
N ASN A 198 -5.76 -28.52 -2.60
CA ASN A 198 -6.11 -29.04 -1.29
C ASN A 198 -6.24 -27.94 -0.24
N PRO A 199 -7.35 -27.20 -0.17
CA PRO A 199 -7.53 -26.11 0.78
C PRO A 199 -7.34 -26.49 2.26
N ALA A 200 -7.55 -27.76 2.61
CA ALA A 200 -7.36 -28.26 3.98
C ALA A 200 -5.87 -28.54 4.32
N SER A 201 -4.96 -28.46 3.36
CA SER A 201 -3.53 -28.73 3.61
C SER A 201 -2.93 -27.73 4.61
N ASP A 202 -3.32 -26.48 4.52
CA ASP A 202 -2.78 -25.41 5.38
C ASP A 202 -3.28 -25.55 6.81
N LEU A 203 -4.55 -25.98 6.99
CA LEU A 203 -5.06 -26.34 8.31
C LEU A 203 -4.26 -27.50 8.95
N ILE A 204 -3.87 -28.48 8.13
CA ILE A 204 -3.13 -29.65 8.60
C ILE A 204 -1.67 -29.30 8.90
N ALA A 205 -1.07 -28.43 8.09
CA ALA A 205 0.30 -27.97 8.27
C ALA A 205 0.47 -27.13 9.55
N GLY A 206 -0.59 -26.45 9.96
CA GLY A 206 -0.55 -25.49 11.06
C GLY A 206 0.13 -24.16 10.66
N PRO A 207 0.11 -23.16 11.56
CA PRO A 207 0.68 -21.86 11.27
C PRO A 207 2.21 -21.93 11.17
N PRO A 208 2.84 -21.14 10.27
CA PRO A 208 4.30 -21.03 10.22
C PRO A 208 4.87 -20.40 11.50
N VAL A 209 6.08 -20.78 11.86
CA VAL A 209 6.80 -20.20 13.01
C VAL A 209 6.94 -18.69 12.77
N PRO A 210 6.64 -17.83 13.76
CA PRO A 210 6.77 -16.39 13.64
C PRO A 210 8.17 -15.96 13.13
N GLY A 211 8.19 -15.16 12.09
CA GLY A 211 9.41 -14.68 11.44
C GLY A 211 10.08 -15.64 10.45
N ALA A 212 9.61 -16.88 10.32
CA ALA A 212 10.29 -17.90 9.51
C ALA A 212 9.94 -17.86 8.01
N ALA A 213 8.76 -17.34 7.66
CA ALA A 213 8.29 -17.29 6.28
C ALA A 213 7.45 -16.03 6.03
N TRP A 214 7.55 -15.51 4.81
CA TRP A 214 6.61 -14.51 4.32
C TRP A 214 5.37 -15.20 3.77
N GLU A 215 4.20 -14.75 4.22
CA GLU A 215 2.91 -15.24 3.75
C GLU A 215 1.90 -14.10 3.72
N TYR A 216 1.47 -13.75 2.50
CA TYR A 216 0.47 -12.71 2.31
C TYR A 216 -0.90 -13.20 2.78
N ASN A 217 -1.41 -12.62 3.87
CA ASN A 217 -2.62 -13.09 4.54
C ASN A 217 -3.48 -11.93 5.07
N ASP A 218 -4.70 -11.79 4.55
CA ASP A 218 -5.61 -10.69 4.89
C ASP A 218 -6.16 -10.80 6.31
N VAL A 219 -6.33 -12.01 6.86
CA VAL A 219 -6.79 -12.19 8.25
C VAL A 219 -5.73 -11.66 9.22
N ARG A 220 -4.46 -11.94 8.95
CA ARG A 220 -3.33 -11.44 9.77
C ARG A 220 -3.17 -9.93 9.69
N VAL A 221 -3.49 -9.33 8.55
CA VAL A 221 -3.52 -7.86 8.43
C VAL A 221 -4.71 -7.27 9.19
N ASN A 222 -5.86 -7.94 9.19
CA ASN A 222 -6.99 -7.51 10.02
C ASN A 222 -6.68 -7.65 11.52
N ALA A 223 -5.88 -8.66 11.93
CA ALA A 223 -5.38 -8.75 13.30
C ALA A 223 -4.44 -7.58 13.64
N LEU A 224 -3.59 -7.14 12.70
CA LEU A 224 -2.78 -5.92 12.89
C LEU A 224 -3.68 -4.67 13.04
N ALA A 225 -4.75 -4.54 12.25
CA ALA A 225 -5.69 -3.43 12.40
C ALA A 225 -6.37 -3.43 13.78
N LEU A 226 -6.78 -4.61 14.27
CA LEU A 226 -7.31 -4.77 15.62
C LEU A 226 -6.27 -4.37 16.68
N ALA A 227 -5.03 -4.83 16.55
CA ALA A 227 -3.95 -4.48 17.47
C ALA A 227 -3.68 -2.97 17.48
N ALA A 228 -3.63 -2.33 16.31
CA ALA A 228 -3.47 -0.88 16.22
C ALA A 228 -4.64 -0.13 16.87
N LEU A 229 -5.87 -0.62 16.72
CA LEU A 229 -7.04 -0.05 17.36
C LEU A 229 -6.94 -0.09 18.91
N HIS A 230 -6.44 -1.20 19.48
CA HIS A 230 -6.19 -1.31 20.92
C HIS A 230 -5.15 -0.31 21.42
N VAL A 231 -4.13 -0.01 20.61
CA VAL A 231 -3.07 0.95 20.98
C VAL A 231 -3.56 2.39 20.88
N TRP A 232 -4.27 2.74 19.79
CA TRP A 232 -4.79 4.08 19.59
C TRP A 232 -5.98 4.41 20.50
N ARG A 233 -6.84 3.43 20.75
CA ARG A 233 -8.13 3.62 21.47
C ARG A 233 -9.00 4.71 20.82
N GLU A 234 -8.82 4.89 19.53
CA GLU A 234 -9.54 5.81 18.66
C GLU A 234 -9.82 5.13 17.31
N PRO A 235 -10.91 5.49 16.58
CA PRO A 235 -11.14 4.95 15.25
C PRO A 235 -9.95 5.21 14.32
N LEU A 236 -9.35 4.17 13.75
CA LEU A 236 -8.15 4.32 12.92
C LEU A 236 -8.38 5.20 11.69
N ALA A 237 -9.60 5.27 11.17
CA ALA A 237 -9.98 6.19 10.10
C ALA A 237 -9.87 7.65 10.54
N GLN A 238 -10.24 7.97 11.79
CA GLN A 238 -10.11 9.31 12.35
C GLN A 238 -8.63 9.68 12.52
N VAL A 239 -7.83 8.78 13.11
CA VAL A 239 -6.37 8.99 13.24
C VAL A 239 -5.73 9.28 11.89
N LEU A 240 -6.06 8.48 10.87
CA LEU A 240 -5.56 8.67 9.52
C LEU A 240 -5.98 10.02 8.93
N ASP A 241 -7.24 10.41 9.11
CA ASP A 241 -7.76 11.67 8.61
C ASP A 241 -7.03 12.88 9.21
N GLU A 242 -6.98 12.93 10.54
CA GLU A 242 -6.41 14.08 11.27
C GLU A 242 -4.90 14.20 11.08
N ARG A 243 -4.20 13.06 10.98
CA ARG A 243 -2.74 13.04 10.98
C ARG A 243 -2.12 13.01 9.58
N ILE A 244 -2.84 12.51 8.57
CA ILE A 244 -2.33 12.35 7.21
C ILE A 244 -3.26 12.93 6.17
N MET A 245 -4.52 12.46 6.04
CA MET A 245 -5.34 12.78 4.87
C MET A 245 -5.72 14.27 4.80
N THR A 246 -6.19 14.83 5.90
CA THR A 246 -6.45 16.29 5.98
C THR A 246 -5.17 17.11 5.78
N PRO A 247 -4.02 16.84 6.45
CA PRO A 247 -2.76 17.53 6.20
C PRO A 247 -2.25 17.49 4.76
N ILE A 248 -2.41 16.38 4.03
CA ILE A 248 -2.01 16.30 2.61
C ILE A 248 -3.05 16.91 1.66
N GLY A 249 -4.13 17.46 2.18
CA GLY A 249 -5.15 18.17 1.43
C GLY A 249 -6.14 17.28 0.67
N SER A 250 -6.44 16.09 1.20
CA SER A 250 -7.52 15.22 0.69
C SER A 250 -8.85 15.97 0.59
N ALA A 251 -9.67 15.62 -0.39
CA ALA A 251 -11.01 16.18 -0.57
C ALA A 251 -12.03 15.75 0.52
N GLY A 252 -11.65 14.80 1.39
CA GLY A 252 -12.51 14.31 2.47
C GLY A 252 -13.68 13.43 2.02
N THR A 253 -13.62 12.89 0.80
CA THR A 253 -14.65 12.00 0.25
C THR A 253 -14.33 10.52 0.44
N TRP A 254 -13.17 10.20 0.95
CA TRP A 254 -12.71 8.84 1.16
C TRP A 254 -13.39 8.19 2.38
N GLU A 255 -13.41 6.86 2.37
CA GLU A 255 -13.99 6.04 3.44
C GLU A 255 -13.03 4.89 3.79
N TRP A 256 -12.92 4.54 5.07
CA TRP A 256 -12.24 3.31 5.50
C TRP A 256 -13.22 2.46 6.31
N GLN A 257 -13.65 1.37 5.70
CA GLN A 257 -14.69 0.52 6.24
C GLN A 257 -14.13 -0.77 6.84
N GLY A 258 -14.79 -1.26 7.87
CA GLY A 258 -14.57 -2.59 8.43
C GLY A 258 -15.56 -3.61 7.87
N TYR A 259 -15.83 -4.64 8.67
CA TYR A 259 -16.80 -5.67 8.40
C TYR A 259 -18.06 -5.50 9.26
N LYS A 260 -19.18 -6.05 8.83
CA LYS A 260 -20.47 -5.97 9.60
C LYS A 260 -20.35 -6.49 11.02
N ASN A 261 -19.40 -7.38 11.28
CA ASN A 261 -19.13 -8.05 12.56
C ASN A 261 -17.78 -7.65 13.20
N SER A 262 -17.13 -6.56 12.75
CA SER A 262 -15.85 -6.11 13.29
C SER A 262 -15.97 -5.00 14.35
N TRP A 263 -17.10 -4.94 15.04
CA TRP A 263 -17.30 -4.07 16.21
C TRP A 263 -16.67 -4.71 17.44
N VAL A 264 -15.83 -3.95 18.13
CA VAL A 264 -15.10 -4.40 19.30
C VAL A 264 -15.28 -3.43 20.47
N GLU A 265 -15.35 -3.96 21.66
CA GLU A 265 -15.29 -3.26 22.93
C GLU A 265 -13.85 -3.40 23.43
N LEU A 266 -13.15 -2.29 23.63
CA LEU A 266 -11.74 -2.32 24.03
C LEU A 266 -11.60 -2.58 25.54
N GLU A 267 -12.54 -2.07 26.35
CA GLU A 267 -12.70 -2.39 27.77
C GLU A 267 -14.19 -2.61 28.07
N GLU A 268 -14.47 -3.46 29.06
CA GLU A 268 -15.84 -3.79 29.44
C GLU A 268 -16.64 -2.55 29.82
N GLY A 269 -17.77 -2.33 29.15
CA GLY A 269 -18.66 -1.18 29.36
C GLY A 269 -18.29 0.08 28.57
N GLU A 270 -17.28 0.04 27.74
CA GLU A 270 -16.93 1.14 26.82
C GLU A 270 -17.80 1.15 25.56
N GLU A 271 -17.65 2.23 24.77
CA GLU A 271 -18.24 2.35 23.45
C GLU A 271 -17.61 1.34 22.49
N LEU A 272 -18.45 0.82 21.55
CA LEU A 272 -17.98 -0.07 20.52
C LEU A 272 -17.20 0.69 19.45
N TYR A 273 -16.02 0.21 19.13
CA TYR A 273 -15.17 0.69 18.04
C TYR A 273 -15.29 -0.21 16.83
N TRP A 274 -15.32 0.39 15.65
CA TRP A 274 -15.34 -0.38 14.41
C TRP A 274 -13.91 -0.62 13.92
N SER A 275 -13.44 -1.87 14.02
CA SER A 275 -12.14 -2.24 13.47
C SER A 275 -12.19 -2.23 11.94
N VAL A 276 -11.30 -1.47 11.34
CA VAL A 276 -11.22 -1.32 9.88
C VAL A 276 -10.69 -2.59 9.20
N SER A 277 -11.08 -2.80 7.94
CA SER A 277 -10.53 -3.85 7.11
C SER A 277 -9.18 -3.45 6.51
N GLY A 278 -8.22 -4.36 6.52
CA GLY A 278 -6.97 -4.23 5.77
C GLY A 278 -7.13 -4.37 4.25
N GLY A 279 -8.35 -4.33 3.72
CA GLY A 279 -8.63 -4.39 2.29
C GLY A 279 -8.62 -5.79 1.69
N GLY A 280 -9.08 -6.79 2.45
CA GLY A 280 -9.25 -8.16 1.99
C GLY A 280 -10.38 -8.31 0.96
N HIS A 281 -10.39 -9.44 0.27
CA HIS A 281 -11.41 -9.77 -0.73
C HIS A 281 -12.80 -10.04 -0.15
N TRP A 282 -12.96 -10.01 1.16
CA TRP A 282 -14.26 -10.14 1.84
C TRP A 282 -15.04 -8.82 1.92
N GLY A 283 -14.60 -7.81 1.17
CA GLY A 283 -15.16 -6.46 1.18
C GLY A 283 -14.56 -5.57 2.26
N GLY A 284 -15.15 -4.40 2.45
CA GLY A 284 -14.59 -3.38 3.33
C GLY A 284 -13.30 -2.76 2.77
N GLY A 285 -12.47 -2.20 3.63
CA GLY A 285 -11.25 -1.52 3.23
C GLY A 285 -11.48 -0.08 2.78
N MET A 286 -10.48 0.51 2.15
CA MET A 286 -10.56 1.91 1.76
C MET A 286 -11.20 2.10 0.39
N MET A 287 -12.03 3.14 0.32
CA MET A 287 -12.59 3.69 -0.90
C MET A 287 -12.04 5.10 -1.07
N LEU A 288 -11.32 5.34 -2.15
CA LEU A 288 -10.55 6.57 -2.40
C LEU A 288 -10.76 7.06 -3.85
N SER A 289 -10.60 8.36 -4.06
CA SER A 289 -10.39 8.94 -5.38
C SER A 289 -8.99 8.63 -5.91
N VAL A 290 -8.76 8.85 -7.21
CA VAL A 290 -7.40 8.79 -7.77
C VAL A 290 -6.54 9.91 -7.21
N TYR A 291 -7.13 11.09 -6.97
CA TYR A 291 -6.41 12.23 -6.39
C TYR A 291 -5.93 11.95 -4.97
N ASP A 292 -6.77 11.36 -4.11
CA ASP A 292 -6.36 11.01 -2.74
C ASP A 292 -5.25 9.96 -2.73
N GLN A 293 -5.33 8.96 -3.63
CA GLN A 293 -4.24 7.98 -3.81
C GLN A 293 -2.94 8.66 -4.27
N ALA A 294 -3.03 9.63 -5.18
CA ALA A 294 -1.89 10.36 -5.69
C ALA A 294 -1.22 11.24 -4.62
N ARG A 295 -2.02 11.91 -3.76
CA ARG A 295 -1.51 12.66 -2.60
C ARG A 295 -0.77 11.75 -1.63
N PHE A 296 -1.36 10.59 -1.32
CA PHE A 296 -0.71 9.61 -0.48
C PHE A 296 0.58 9.04 -1.11
N GLY A 297 0.59 8.83 -2.42
CA GLY A 297 1.80 8.46 -3.18
C GLY A 297 2.88 9.55 -3.11
N LEU A 298 2.49 10.82 -3.24
CA LEU A 298 3.41 11.96 -3.14
C LEU A 298 3.99 12.09 -1.71
N LEU A 299 3.18 11.84 -0.67
CA LEU A 299 3.68 11.73 0.70
C LEU A 299 4.72 10.62 0.83
N GLY A 300 4.46 9.45 0.23
CA GLY A 300 5.39 8.32 0.20
C GLY A 300 6.70 8.65 -0.53
N LEU A 301 6.62 9.33 -1.68
CA LEU A 301 7.78 9.81 -2.44
C LEU A 301 8.67 10.72 -1.61
N ASN A 302 8.06 11.60 -0.83
CA ASN A 302 8.73 12.56 0.06
C ASN A 302 8.99 12.00 1.47
N ARG A 303 8.90 10.68 1.67
CA ARG A 303 9.22 9.99 2.92
C ARG A 303 8.54 10.64 4.14
N GLY A 304 7.24 10.92 3.99
CA GLY A 304 6.41 11.48 5.05
C GLY A 304 6.49 12.99 5.22
N ASN A 305 7.31 13.68 4.46
CA ASN A 305 7.33 15.13 4.44
C ASN A 305 6.27 15.68 3.48
N TRP A 306 5.49 16.64 3.94
CA TRP A 306 4.53 17.36 3.14
C TRP A 306 4.72 18.87 3.34
N ASP A 307 5.23 19.53 2.33
CA ASP A 307 5.48 20.98 2.32
C ASP A 307 6.23 21.48 3.57
N GLY A 308 7.32 20.80 3.91
CA GLY A 308 8.17 21.12 5.07
C GLY A 308 7.66 20.60 6.43
N ARG A 309 6.49 19.94 6.47
CA ARG A 309 5.98 19.27 7.67
C ARG A 309 6.24 17.76 7.59
N GLN A 310 6.96 17.22 8.55
CA GLN A 310 7.12 15.78 8.69
C GLN A 310 5.84 15.20 9.34
N LEU A 311 4.98 14.57 8.56
CA LEU A 311 3.73 13.97 9.03
C LEU A 311 3.94 12.57 9.58
N LEU A 312 4.92 11.85 9.05
CA LEU A 312 5.37 10.54 9.49
C LEU A 312 6.90 10.51 9.36
N SER A 313 7.60 10.01 10.37
CA SER A 313 9.05 10.11 10.44
C SER A 313 9.79 9.47 9.27
N ASP A 314 10.91 10.04 8.86
CA ASP A 314 11.83 9.42 7.89
C ASP A 314 12.36 8.07 8.40
N ALA A 315 12.55 7.92 9.71
CA ALA A 315 12.93 6.66 10.32
C ALA A 315 11.89 5.54 10.10
N TRP A 316 10.60 5.87 10.06
CA TRP A 316 9.58 4.90 9.68
C TRP A 316 9.73 4.46 8.23
N TYR A 317 9.95 5.41 7.31
CA TYR A 317 10.17 5.08 5.88
C TYR A 317 11.45 4.27 5.69
N GLU A 318 12.52 4.55 6.40
CA GLU A 318 13.75 3.75 6.36
C GLU A 318 13.46 2.28 6.70
N ARG A 319 12.72 2.03 7.79
CA ARG A 319 12.32 0.66 8.19
C ARG A 319 11.35 0.03 7.19
N SER A 320 10.32 0.78 6.77
CA SER A 320 9.27 0.27 5.89
C SER A 320 9.76 -0.08 4.50
N LEU A 321 10.79 0.62 4.02
CA LEU A 321 11.41 0.42 2.71
C LEU A 321 12.68 -0.45 2.76
N THR A 322 12.95 -1.10 3.89
CA THR A 322 14.05 -2.05 4.02
C THR A 322 13.54 -3.48 3.87
N PRO A 323 13.89 -4.20 2.79
CA PRO A 323 13.53 -5.61 2.61
C PRO A 323 14.32 -6.51 3.57
N THR A 324 13.85 -7.74 3.77
CA THR A 324 14.55 -8.78 4.52
C THR A 324 14.78 -10.01 3.65
N ASP A 325 15.67 -10.92 4.08
CA ASP A 325 15.92 -12.17 3.37
C ASP A 325 14.65 -13.06 3.32
N VAL A 326 13.78 -12.95 4.33
CA VAL A 326 12.50 -13.68 4.41
C VAL A 326 11.43 -13.08 3.49
N ALA A 327 11.50 -11.77 3.25
CA ALA A 327 10.56 -11.02 2.43
C ALA A 327 11.29 -10.02 1.50
N PRO A 328 12.05 -10.50 0.50
CA PRO A 328 12.90 -9.63 -0.31
C PRO A 328 12.10 -8.66 -1.21
N SER A 329 10.85 -8.99 -1.58
CA SER A 329 9.97 -8.13 -2.36
C SER A 329 8.97 -7.33 -1.52
N TYR A 330 9.01 -7.44 -0.17
CA TYR A 330 7.99 -6.87 0.69
C TYR A 330 8.59 -6.12 1.90
N GLY A 331 8.10 -4.90 2.14
CA GLY A 331 8.44 -4.09 3.30
C GLY A 331 7.30 -4.04 4.32
N TYR A 332 7.04 -2.87 4.91
CA TYR A 332 5.90 -2.66 5.80
C TYR A 332 4.64 -2.36 4.98
N MET A 333 3.99 -3.40 4.47
CA MET A 333 2.78 -3.31 3.63
C MET A 333 2.99 -2.56 2.30
N ASN A 334 4.20 -2.60 1.76
CA ASN A 334 4.57 -2.10 0.43
C ASN A 334 5.37 -3.16 -0.33
N PHE A 335 5.38 -3.06 -1.65
CA PHE A 335 6.04 -4.00 -2.55
C PHE A 335 7.26 -3.37 -3.24
N PHE A 336 8.35 -4.12 -3.32
CA PHE A 336 9.51 -3.80 -4.16
C PHE A 336 9.38 -4.56 -5.48
N LEU A 337 8.88 -3.89 -6.50
CA LEU A 337 8.42 -4.53 -7.73
C LEU A 337 9.52 -5.19 -8.56
N ASN A 338 10.76 -4.71 -8.46
CA ASN A 338 11.89 -5.26 -9.19
C ASN A 338 12.74 -6.23 -8.35
N ARG A 339 12.18 -6.79 -7.29
CA ARG A 339 12.79 -7.84 -6.47
C ARG A 339 12.00 -9.14 -6.59
N PRO A 340 12.67 -10.30 -6.54
CA PRO A 340 11.97 -11.58 -6.52
C PRO A 340 11.28 -11.79 -5.16
N ASP A 341 10.14 -12.50 -5.16
CA ASP A 341 9.41 -12.80 -3.91
C ASP A 341 10.19 -13.76 -3.00
N VAL A 342 10.94 -14.67 -3.62
CA VAL A 342 11.91 -15.55 -2.96
C VAL A 342 13.17 -15.61 -3.79
N GLU A 343 14.30 -15.94 -3.17
CA GLU A 343 15.57 -16.07 -3.88
C GLU A 343 15.45 -17.02 -5.09
N GLY A 344 15.87 -16.54 -6.26
CA GLY A 344 15.81 -17.30 -7.52
C GLY A 344 14.47 -17.29 -8.24
N ALA A 345 13.41 -16.68 -7.69
CA ALA A 345 12.17 -16.48 -8.39
C ALA A 345 12.27 -15.38 -9.46
N ALA A 346 11.33 -15.37 -10.40
CA ALA A 346 11.24 -14.32 -11.40
C ALA A 346 10.81 -12.99 -10.77
N ILE A 347 11.40 -11.89 -11.24
CA ILE A 347 11.02 -10.53 -10.85
C ILE A 347 9.70 -10.19 -11.53
N SER A 348 8.72 -9.73 -10.77
CA SER A 348 7.36 -9.45 -11.27
C SER A 348 7.30 -8.23 -12.20
N VAL A 349 8.11 -7.20 -11.94
CA VAL A 349 8.19 -5.97 -12.74
C VAL A 349 9.66 -5.59 -12.96
N PRO A 350 10.38 -6.30 -13.85
CA PRO A 350 11.80 -6.06 -14.08
C PRO A 350 12.09 -4.68 -14.70
N SER A 351 11.10 -4.03 -15.30
CA SER A 351 11.24 -2.67 -15.87
C SER A 351 11.21 -1.56 -14.80
N ALA A 352 10.85 -1.87 -13.57
CA ALA A 352 10.84 -0.89 -12.49
C ALA A 352 12.27 -0.58 -12.01
N PRO A 353 12.65 0.69 -11.78
CA PRO A 353 13.91 1.07 -11.13
C PRO A 353 14.10 0.42 -9.77
N SER A 354 15.35 0.18 -9.37
CA SER A 354 15.67 -0.59 -8.17
C SER A 354 15.23 0.04 -6.86
N GLY A 355 15.11 1.37 -6.84
CA GLY A 355 14.63 2.14 -5.70
C GLY A 355 13.12 2.33 -5.65
N SER A 356 12.39 1.87 -6.68
CA SER A 356 10.94 2.04 -6.74
C SER A 356 10.21 1.05 -5.84
N PHE A 357 9.06 1.49 -5.36
CA PHE A 357 8.14 0.67 -4.57
C PHE A 357 6.68 0.99 -4.93
N ALA A 358 5.76 0.17 -4.48
CA ALA A 358 4.36 0.38 -4.77
C ALA A 358 3.45 -0.08 -3.64
N TYR A 359 2.28 0.56 -3.55
CA TYR A 359 1.13 0.10 -2.79
C TYR A 359 0.16 -0.57 -3.76
N LEU A 360 -0.16 -1.84 -3.52
CA LEU A 360 -0.91 -2.66 -4.48
C LEU A 360 -2.22 -3.17 -3.90
N GLY A 361 -3.24 -3.24 -4.75
CA GLY A 361 -4.52 -3.84 -4.45
C GLY A 361 -5.07 -4.67 -5.62
N ALA A 362 -6.04 -5.53 -5.34
CA ALA A 362 -6.73 -6.33 -6.35
C ALA A 362 -7.31 -5.44 -7.45
N GLY A 363 -7.44 -5.99 -8.67
CA GLY A 363 -7.77 -5.20 -9.87
C GLY A 363 -6.62 -4.32 -10.34
N ALA A 364 -5.40 -4.62 -9.87
CA ALA A 364 -4.17 -3.85 -10.03
C ALA A 364 -4.36 -2.35 -9.71
N ASN A 365 -5.13 -2.07 -8.65
CA ASN A 365 -5.02 -0.76 -8.02
C ASN A 365 -3.57 -0.60 -7.57
N MET A 366 -2.89 0.39 -8.12
CA MET A 366 -1.47 0.60 -7.89
C MET A 366 -1.18 2.07 -7.64
N ILE A 367 -0.48 2.36 -6.55
CA ILE A 367 0.24 3.61 -6.35
C ILE A 367 1.72 3.25 -6.54
N TYR A 368 2.27 3.58 -7.69
CA TYR A 368 3.67 3.38 -8.03
C TYR A 368 4.47 4.61 -7.65
N ILE A 369 5.60 4.41 -6.99
CA ILE A 369 6.47 5.47 -6.47
C ILE A 369 7.89 5.19 -6.93
N ASP A 370 8.46 6.13 -7.68
CA ASP A 370 9.80 6.07 -8.23
C ASP A 370 10.62 7.27 -7.75
N PRO A 371 11.42 7.11 -6.68
CA PRO A 371 12.25 8.18 -6.16
C PRO A 371 13.42 8.58 -7.08
N GLU A 372 13.84 7.69 -7.99
CA GLU A 372 14.95 7.98 -8.91
C GLU A 372 14.56 9.04 -9.95
N HIS A 373 13.30 8.99 -10.44
CA HIS A 373 12.80 9.89 -11.46
C HIS A 373 11.80 10.92 -10.92
N ASP A 374 11.57 10.94 -9.60
CA ASP A 374 10.60 11.79 -8.91
C ASP A 374 9.18 11.65 -9.51
N ILE A 375 8.74 10.37 -9.64
CA ILE A 375 7.47 10.02 -10.26
C ILE A 375 6.54 9.33 -9.25
N VAL A 376 5.28 9.74 -9.27
CA VAL A 376 4.16 8.97 -8.71
C VAL A 376 3.18 8.66 -9.85
N ALA A 377 2.78 7.38 -9.97
CA ALA A 377 1.74 6.98 -10.91
C ALA A 377 0.66 6.18 -10.18
N VAL A 378 -0.57 6.67 -10.23
CA VAL A 378 -1.74 5.90 -9.80
C VAL A 378 -2.41 5.29 -11.01
N VAL A 379 -2.60 3.97 -10.98
CA VAL A 379 -3.28 3.23 -12.06
C VAL A 379 -4.35 2.35 -11.44
N ARG A 380 -5.56 2.45 -11.96
CA ARG A 380 -6.71 1.67 -11.48
C ARG A 380 -7.27 0.79 -12.57
N TRP A 381 -7.56 -0.46 -12.18
CA TRP A 381 -8.29 -1.44 -12.98
C TRP A 381 -7.57 -1.93 -14.24
N ILE A 382 -6.24 -1.90 -14.24
CA ILE A 382 -5.43 -2.60 -15.23
C ILE A 382 -5.33 -4.10 -14.85
N ASP A 383 -5.21 -5.00 -15.82
CA ASP A 383 -4.90 -6.40 -15.55
C ASP A 383 -3.54 -6.51 -14.84
N SER A 384 -3.51 -7.27 -13.74
CA SER A 384 -2.31 -7.40 -12.91
C SER A 384 -1.12 -8.02 -13.65
N ALA A 385 -1.36 -8.87 -14.66
CA ALA A 385 -0.33 -9.42 -15.52
C ALA A 385 0.30 -8.35 -16.45
N GLN A 386 -0.36 -7.21 -16.64
CA GLN A 386 0.09 -6.14 -17.51
C GLN A 386 0.83 -5.01 -16.76
N ARG A 387 1.04 -5.16 -15.46
CA ARG A 387 1.75 -4.16 -14.63
C ARG A 387 3.13 -3.82 -15.19
N ASN A 388 3.93 -4.85 -15.53
CA ASN A 388 5.25 -4.64 -16.13
C ASN A 388 5.16 -3.91 -17.47
N GLY A 389 4.20 -4.27 -18.31
CA GLY A 389 4.01 -3.62 -19.61
C GLY A 389 3.66 -2.13 -19.51
N PHE A 390 2.95 -1.72 -18.44
CA PHE A 390 2.70 -0.31 -18.16
C PHE A 390 3.97 0.41 -17.69
N ILE A 391 4.68 -0.14 -16.70
CA ILE A 391 5.91 0.47 -16.14
C ILE A 391 7.00 0.56 -17.20
N GLU A 392 7.18 -0.45 -18.06
CA GLU A 392 8.11 -0.41 -19.18
C GLU A 392 7.86 0.80 -20.09
N ARG A 393 6.59 1.06 -20.44
CA ARG A 393 6.21 2.19 -21.28
C ARG A 393 6.34 3.53 -20.57
N LEU A 394 6.02 3.57 -19.28
CA LEU A 394 6.22 4.75 -18.45
C LEU A 394 7.70 5.13 -18.38
N MET A 395 8.58 4.16 -18.13
CA MET A 395 10.03 4.40 -18.11
C MET A 395 10.59 4.78 -19.47
N ALA A 396 10.09 4.18 -20.55
CA ALA A 396 10.47 4.57 -21.93
C ALA A 396 10.02 6.00 -22.30
N ALA A 397 9.05 6.56 -21.59
CA ALA A 397 8.61 7.94 -21.78
C ALA A 397 9.45 8.97 -21.03
N VAL A 398 10.26 8.54 -20.06
CA VAL A 398 11.20 9.44 -19.35
C VAL A 398 12.34 9.79 -20.29
N ALA A 399 12.49 11.09 -20.61
CA ALA A 399 13.60 11.57 -21.42
C ALA A 399 14.92 11.53 -20.62
N GLU A 400 16.00 11.12 -21.31
CA GLU A 400 17.36 11.08 -20.75
C GLU A 400 17.92 12.49 -20.43
#